data_bf4f3e6cdf1c85fcc89ea0524ea6dfa5
#
_entry.id   bf4f3e6cdf1c85fcc89ea0524ea6dfa5
#
_cell.length_a   1.000
_cell.length_b   1.000
_cell.length_c   1.000
_cell.angle_alpha   90.00
_cell.angle_beta   90.00
_cell.angle_gamma   90.00
#
_symmetry.space_group_name_H-M   'P 1'
#
loop_
_entity.id
_entity.type
_entity.pdbx_description
1 polymer ?
#
loop_
_entity_poly.entity_id
_entity_poly.type
_entity_poly.pdbx_seq_one_letter_code
_entity_poly.pdbx_strand_id
1 'polypeptide(L)'
;SAFIKKKNTLCRSSACRALPATPFNMVPDWKTNGKTRTQADSFRDAARGFFHTVKTERNMRIHLTAAVYVLFFSPFLGVTRSEYGVLLLTIAMVIAAEAFNTAIEMLCDYAQKSYNPLIGKTKDIAAGAVLVCAVFAAFVGIAVLWRPEAILALLITIVTNPLYLVLSILSLILAFFFIFKGPCGVREKLHKK
;
A
#
# COMPACT_ATOMS: atom_id res chain seq x y z
N SER A 1 -28.50 23.08 -41.99
CA SER A 1 -29.05 21.80 -42.48
C SER A 1 -28.06 20.97 -43.34
N ALA A 2 -26.78 21.40 -43.47
CA ALA A 2 -25.80 20.73 -44.33
C ALA A 2 -24.66 20.04 -43.54
N PHE A 3 -24.65 20.13 -42.19
CA PHE A 3 -23.52 19.64 -41.35
C PHE A 3 -23.73 18.23 -40.77
N ILE A 4 -24.94 17.68 -40.85
CA ILE A 4 -25.26 16.35 -40.25
C ILE A 4 -25.14 15.22 -41.29
N LYS A 5 -24.97 15.50 -42.59
CA LYS A 5 -24.96 14.50 -43.67
C LYS A 5 -23.57 13.94 -44.02
N LYS A 6 -22.47 14.39 -43.37
CA LYS A 6 -21.09 14.00 -43.73
C LYS A 6 -20.43 12.99 -42.80
N LYS A 7 -21.15 12.41 -41.83
CA LYS A 7 -20.61 11.43 -40.88
C LYS A 7 -20.92 9.96 -41.15
N ASN A 8 -21.74 9.67 -42.19
CA ASN A 8 -22.19 8.29 -42.45
C ASN A 8 -21.55 7.59 -43.66
N THR A 9 -20.47 8.14 -44.23
CA THR A 9 -19.89 7.54 -45.46
C THR A 9 -18.46 7.02 -45.33
N LEU A 10 -17.92 6.92 -44.11
CA LEU A 10 -16.51 6.45 -43.88
C LEU A 10 -16.39 5.11 -43.13
N CYS A 11 -17.45 4.33 -43.08
CA CYS A 11 -17.35 2.97 -42.50
C CYS A 11 -17.90 1.92 -43.48
N ARG A 12 -17.35 1.92 -44.72
CA ARG A 12 -17.60 0.86 -45.71
C ARG A 12 -16.30 0.35 -46.28
N SER A 13 -15.40 -0.06 -45.40
CA SER A 13 -14.28 -0.89 -45.78
C SER A 13 -14.38 -2.23 -45.02
N SER A 14 -14.32 -3.28 -45.81
CA SER A 14 -14.54 -4.69 -45.50
C SER A 14 -13.58 -5.33 -44.50
N ALA A 15 -13.15 -4.59 -43.48
CA ALA A 15 -12.23 -5.05 -42.41
C ALA A 15 -12.83 -5.00 -41.00
N CYS A 16 -14.11 -4.62 -40.84
CA CYS A 16 -14.85 -4.94 -39.61
C CYS A 16 -15.25 -6.41 -39.65
N ARG A 17 -14.26 -7.28 -39.57
CA ARG A 17 -14.50 -8.67 -39.19
C ARG A 17 -15.02 -8.60 -37.75
N ALA A 18 -16.33 -8.85 -37.60
CA ALA A 18 -17.00 -8.92 -36.33
C ALA A 18 -16.14 -9.77 -35.39
N LEU A 19 -15.58 -9.16 -34.37
CA LEU A 19 -15.09 -9.89 -33.21
C LEU A 19 -16.26 -10.77 -32.77
N PRO A 20 -16.07 -12.10 -32.59
CA PRO A 20 -17.13 -12.94 -32.07
C PRO A 20 -17.64 -12.24 -30.80
N ALA A 21 -18.95 -11.97 -30.74
CA ALA A 21 -19.59 -11.50 -29.54
C ALA A 21 -19.34 -12.56 -28.47
N THR A 22 -18.28 -12.37 -27.67
CA THR A 22 -18.10 -13.15 -26.47
C THR A 22 -19.36 -12.89 -25.67
N PRO A 23 -20.14 -13.92 -25.32
CA PRO A 23 -21.36 -13.68 -24.57
C PRO A 23 -20.97 -12.94 -23.31
N PHE A 24 -21.53 -11.75 -23.11
CA PHE A 24 -21.32 -10.86 -21.96
C PHE A 24 -21.66 -11.53 -20.62
N ASN A 25 -22.05 -12.79 -20.65
CA ASN A 25 -22.38 -13.64 -19.53
C ASN A 25 -21.26 -14.58 -19.08
N MET A 26 -20.01 -14.38 -19.53
CA MET A 26 -18.91 -15.09 -18.88
C MET A 26 -18.63 -14.42 -17.53
N VAL A 27 -19.47 -14.70 -16.55
CA VAL A 27 -19.13 -14.49 -15.13
C VAL A 27 -17.85 -15.31 -14.91
N PRO A 28 -16.75 -14.67 -14.52
CA PRO A 28 -15.50 -15.40 -14.34
C PRO A 28 -15.72 -16.60 -13.42
N ASP A 29 -15.14 -17.74 -13.76
CA ASP A 29 -15.35 -19.05 -13.11
C ASP A 29 -15.08 -19.05 -11.59
N TRP A 30 -14.34 -18.05 -11.09
CA TRP A 30 -14.14 -17.84 -9.66
C TRP A 30 -15.42 -17.48 -8.89
N LYS A 31 -16.49 -17.04 -9.59
CA LYS A 31 -17.82 -16.79 -8.97
C LYS A 31 -18.75 -18.00 -9.05
N THR A 32 -18.49 -18.95 -9.94
CA THR A 32 -19.44 -20.03 -10.27
C THR A 32 -19.09 -21.39 -9.66
N ASN A 33 -17.99 -21.50 -8.89
CA ASN A 33 -17.55 -22.75 -8.28
C ASN A 33 -18.41 -23.20 -7.09
N GLY A 34 -19.73 -22.93 -7.10
CA GLY A 34 -20.76 -23.55 -6.23
C GLY A 34 -20.49 -23.60 -4.73
N LYS A 35 -19.31 -23.22 -4.27
CA LYS A 35 -18.96 -23.10 -2.86
C LYS A 35 -19.45 -21.75 -2.32
N THR A 36 -20.42 -21.78 -1.45
CA THR A 36 -20.76 -20.63 -0.60
C THR A 36 -19.49 -20.16 0.12
N ARG A 37 -18.99 -18.97 -0.25
CA ARG A 37 -17.83 -18.38 0.43
C ARG A 37 -18.18 -18.10 1.89
N THR A 38 -17.37 -18.62 2.78
CA THR A 38 -17.51 -18.32 4.21
C THR A 38 -16.88 -16.98 4.56
N GLN A 39 -17.27 -16.37 5.67
CA GLN A 39 -16.61 -15.16 6.19
C GLN A 39 -15.10 -15.38 6.39
N ALA A 40 -14.72 -16.58 6.87
CA ALA A 40 -13.33 -16.98 7.05
C ALA A 40 -12.52 -16.94 5.74
N ASP A 41 -13.13 -17.34 4.62
CA ASP A 41 -12.47 -17.26 3.31
C ASP A 41 -12.22 -15.80 2.90
N SER A 42 -13.18 -14.91 3.18
CA SER A 42 -13.04 -13.48 2.90
C SER A 42 -11.91 -12.84 3.72
N PHE A 43 -11.79 -13.16 5.00
CA PHE A 43 -10.69 -12.71 5.86
C PHE A 43 -9.33 -13.26 5.39
N ARG A 44 -9.29 -14.53 4.97
CA ARG A 44 -8.06 -15.14 4.43
C ARG A 44 -7.61 -14.45 3.16
N ASP A 45 -8.54 -14.12 2.26
CA ASP A 45 -8.24 -13.43 1.01
C ASP A 45 -7.77 -11.99 1.27
N ALA A 46 -8.41 -11.26 2.19
CA ALA A 46 -7.98 -9.94 2.62
C ALA A 46 -6.57 -9.96 3.23
N ALA A 47 -6.30 -10.90 4.12
CA ALA A 47 -4.97 -11.07 4.69
C ALA A 47 -3.92 -11.40 3.62
N ARG A 48 -4.26 -12.26 2.64
CA ARG A 48 -3.37 -12.57 1.51
C ARG A 48 -3.05 -11.35 0.68
N GLY A 49 -4.04 -10.49 0.39
CA GLY A 49 -3.85 -9.22 -0.31
C GLY A 49 -2.91 -8.28 0.46
N PHE A 50 -3.15 -8.11 1.76
CA PHE A 50 -2.29 -7.30 2.62
C PHE A 50 -0.84 -7.81 2.65
N PHE A 51 -0.63 -9.11 2.86
CA PHE A 51 0.71 -9.70 2.83
C PHE A 51 1.38 -9.59 1.45
N HIS A 52 0.60 -9.60 0.37
CA HIS A 52 1.13 -9.33 -0.96
C HIS A 52 1.74 -7.94 -1.04
N THR A 53 1.01 -6.90 -0.61
CA THR A 53 1.50 -5.52 -0.58
C THR A 53 2.77 -5.38 0.28
N VAL A 54 2.82 -6.01 1.46
CA VAL A 54 4.03 -6.00 2.31
C VAL A 54 5.24 -6.64 1.60
N LYS A 55 5.01 -7.68 0.78
CA LYS A 55 6.08 -8.36 0.05
C LYS A 55 6.58 -7.55 -1.14
N THR A 56 5.68 -6.91 -1.88
CA THR A 56 6.01 -6.19 -3.11
C THR A 56 6.48 -4.77 -2.84
N GLU A 57 5.82 -4.05 -1.92
CA GLU A 57 6.03 -2.63 -1.72
C GLU A 57 7.03 -2.31 -0.60
N ARG A 58 8.10 -1.59 -0.98
CA ARG A 58 9.09 -1.10 0.00
C ARG A 58 8.48 -0.04 0.91
N ASN A 59 7.64 0.84 0.38
CA ASN A 59 7.00 1.91 1.14
C ASN A 59 6.10 1.34 2.24
N MET A 60 5.31 0.31 1.93
CA MET A 60 4.52 -0.41 2.94
C MET A 60 5.39 -0.92 4.09
N ARG A 61 6.55 -1.51 3.80
CA ARG A 61 7.48 -1.98 4.84
C ARG A 61 8.05 -0.85 5.69
N ILE A 62 8.34 0.31 5.09
CA ILE A 62 8.77 1.51 5.82
C ILE A 62 7.66 1.96 6.77
N HIS A 63 6.42 2.10 6.29
CA HIS A 63 5.29 2.54 7.11
C HIS A 63 4.97 1.56 8.24
N LEU A 64 5.02 0.25 7.98
CA LEU A 64 4.84 -0.77 9.01
C LEU A 64 5.95 -0.72 10.07
N THR A 65 7.19 -0.56 9.66
CA THR A 65 8.31 -0.43 10.60
C THR A 65 8.15 0.81 11.47
N ALA A 66 7.84 1.96 10.87
CA ALA A 66 7.57 3.19 11.62
C ALA A 66 6.40 3.01 12.60
N ALA A 67 5.31 2.38 12.16
CA ALA A 67 4.15 2.08 13.00
C ALA A 67 4.53 1.24 14.23
N VAL A 68 5.31 0.17 14.03
CA VAL A 68 5.77 -0.68 15.14
C VAL A 68 6.59 0.12 16.15
N TYR A 69 7.54 0.95 15.69
CA TYR A 69 8.33 1.77 16.58
C TYR A 69 7.49 2.82 17.32
N VAL A 70 6.61 3.52 16.61
CA VAL A 70 5.71 4.52 17.21
C VAL A 70 4.85 3.89 18.29
N LEU A 71 4.18 2.77 18.00
CA LEU A 71 3.29 2.10 18.95
C LEU A 71 4.08 1.49 20.14
N PHE A 72 5.28 0.99 19.89
CA PHE A 72 6.12 0.41 20.93
C PHE A 72 6.65 1.48 21.91
N PHE A 73 7.09 2.63 21.40
CA PHE A 73 7.66 3.68 22.24
C PHE A 73 6.62 4.62 22.88
N SER A 74 5.41 4.70 22.32
CA SER A 74 4.33 5.56 22.85
C SER A 74 4.06 5.40 24.36
N PRO A 75 3.97 4.18 24.94
CA PRO A 75 3.75 4.01 26.36
C PRO A 75 4.88 4.59 27.22
N PHE A 76 6.13 4.44 26.76
CA PHE A 76 7.31 4.95 27.47
C PHE A 76 7.40 6.49 27.46
N LEU A 77 6.79 7.10 26.46
CA LEU A 77 6.68 8.56 26.34
C LEU A 77 5.49 9.12 27.12
N GLY A 78 4.69 8.29 27.80
CA GLY A 78 3.54 8.74 28.56
C GLY A 78 2.38 9.26 27.69
N VAL A 79 2.22 8.70 26.48
CA VAL A 79 1.11 9.04 25.57
C VAL A 79 -0.23 8.63 26.20
N THR A 80 -1.20 9.54 26.21
CA THR A 80 -2.54 9.29 26.74
C THR A 80 -3.34 8.34 25.86
N ARG A 81 -4.42 7.76 26.40
CA ARG A 81 -5.31 6.86 25.63
C ARG A 81 -5.90 7.53 24.40
N SER A 82 -6.27 8.81 24.50
CA SER A 82 -6.83 9.56 23.37
C SER A 82 -5.78 9.79 22.29
N GLU A 83 -4.59 10.21 22.65
CA GLU A 83 -3.46 10.40 21.72
C GLU A 83 -3.07 9.08 21.05
N TYR A 84 -3.08 7.98 21.81
CA TYR A 84 -2.82 6.65 21.25
C TYR A 84 -3.87 6.24 20.20
N GLY A 85 -5.14 6.57 20.45
CA GLY A 85 -6.22 6.39 19.47
C GLY A 85 -5.99 7.19 18.19
N VAL A 86 -5.52 8.45 18.31
CA VAL A 86 -5.16 9.28 17.15
C VAL A 86 -4.00 8.68 16.37
N LEU A 87 -2.96 8.19 17.05
CA LEU A 87 -1.83 7.52 16.39
C LEU A 87 -2.27 6.27 15.64
N LEU A 88 -3.13 5.43 16.25
CA LEU A 88 -3.65 4.22 15.60
C LEU A 88 -4.45 4.56 14.33
N LEU A 89 -5.32 5.56 14.40
CA LEU A 89 -6.11 6.02 13.26
C LEU A 89 -5.20 6.54 12.13
N THR A 90 -4.23 7.35 12.49
CA THR A 90 -3.28 7.93 11.54
C THR A 90 -2.44 6.85 10.85
N ILE A 91 -1.93 5.87 11.60
CA ILE A 91 -1.21 4.72 11.06
C ILE A 91 -2.10 3.91 10.11
N ALA A 92 -3.35 3.64 10.52
CA ALA A 92 -4.31 2.91 9.68
C ALA A 92 -4.58 3.62 8.36
N MET A 93 -4.70 4.96 8.36
CA MET A 93 -4.90 5.78 7.17
C MET A 93 -3.72 5.66 6.19
N VAL A 94 -2.48 5.73 6.67
CA VAL A 94 -1.28 5.60 5.81
C VAL A 94 -1.19 4.20 5.22
N ILE A 95 -1.40 3.16 6.02
CA ILE A 95 -1.35 1.77 5.57
C ILE A 95 -2.46 1.48 4.55
N ALA A 96 -3.67 2.01 4.77
CA ALA A 96 -4.78 1.87 3.82
C ALA A 96 -4.48 2.60 2.51
N ALA A 97 -3.96 3.84 2.56
CA ALA A 97 -3.59 4.60 1.38
C ALA A 97 -2.54 3.85 0.54
N GLU A 98 -1.51 3.28 1.18
CA GLU A 98 -0.47 2.49 0.49
C GLU A 98 -1.05 1.21 -0.14
N ALA A 99 -1.98 0.53 0.54
CA ALA A 99 -2.64 -0.64 -0.02
C ALA A 99 -3.51 -0.28 -1.24
N PHE A 100 -4.22 0.86 -1.20
CA PHE A 100 -4.96 1.37 -2.35
C PHE A 100 -4.04 1.77 -3.50
N ASN A 101 -2.92 2.43 -3.23
CA ASN A 101 -1.92 2.75 -4.24
C ASN A 101 -1.45 1.48 -4.96
N THR A 102 -1.06 0.45 -4.22
CA THR A 102 -0.64 -0.84 -4.80
C THR A 102 -1.74 -1.46 -5.67
N ALA A 103 -2.99 -1.43 -5.21
CA ALA A 103 -4.12 -1.96 -5.99
C ALA A 103 -4.34 -1.18 -7.30
N ILE A 104 -4.22 0.15 -7.27
CA ILE A 104 -4.32 1.02 -8.46
C ILE A 104 -3.17 0.73 -9.42
N GLU A 105 -1.93 0.59 -8.94
CA GLU A 105 -0.78 0.25 -9.76
C GLU A 105 -0.97 -1.09 -10.48
N MET A 106 -1.39 -2.13 -9.74
CA MET A 106 -1.68 -3.44 -10.32
C MET A 106 -2.79 -3.38 -11.37
N LEU A 107 -3.84 -2.60 -11.14
CA LEU A 107 -4.93 -2.41 -12.09
C LEU A 107 -4.46 -1.68 -13.36
N CYS A 108 -3.65 -0.64 -13.20
CA CYS A 108 -3.04 0.09 -14.31
C CYS A 108 -2.14 -0.80 -15.17
N ASP A 109 -1.31 -1.64 -14.53
CA ASP A 109 -0.40 -2.56 -15.22
C ASP A 109 -1.15 -3.69 -15.94
N TYR A 110 -2.29 -4.13 -15.40
CA TYR A 110 -3.17 -5.08 -16.06
C TYR A 110 -3.89 -4.45 -17.25
N ALA A 111 -4.38 -3.22 -17.10
CA ALA A 111 -5.19 -2.56 -18.14
C ALA A 111 -4.39 -2.24 -19.39
N GLN A 112 -3.11 -1.91 -19.27
CA GLN A 112 -2.28 -1.53 -20.40
C GLN A 112 -0.80 -1.87 -20.21
N LYS A 113 -0.27 -2.69 -21.11
CA LYS A 113 1.14 -3.12 -21.12
C LYS A 113 2.07 -2.13 -21.86
N SER A 114 1.52 -1.21 -22.65
CA SER A 114 2.26 -0.19 -23.38
C SER A 114 2.21 1.15 -22.65
N TYR A 115 3.23 2.00 -22.86
CA TYR A 115 3.27 3.33 -22.26
C TYR A 115 2.06 4.17 -22.64
N ASN A 116 1.35 4.69 -21.65
CA ASN A 116 0.23 5.61 -21.81
C ASN A 116 0.35 6.75 -20.78
N PRO A 117 0.45 8.03 -21.23
CA PRO A 117 0.61 9.15 -20.31
C PRO A 117 -0.52 9.30 -19.29
N LEU A 118 -1.76 8.87 -19.62
CA LEU A 118 -2.88 8.92 -18.70
C LEU A 118 -2.71 7.92 -17.54
N ILE A 119 -2.23 6.73 -17.84
CA ILE A 119 -1.93 5.72 -16.82
C ILE A 119 -0.80 6.19 -15.91
N GLY A 120 0.24 6.81 -16.47
CA GLY A 120 1.29 7.44 -15.67
C GLY A 120 0.73 8.45 -14.67
N LYS A 121 -0.09 9.39 -15.15
CA LYS A 121 -0.77 10.37 -14.27
C LYS A 121 -1.64 9.71 -13.19
N THR A 122 -2.33 8.62 -13.51
CA THR A 122 -3.17 7.90 -12.55
C THR A 122 -2.32 7.31 -11.41
N LYS A 123 -1.19 6.71 -11.74
CA LYS A 123 -0.22 6.19 -10.75
C LYS A 123 0.35 7.32 -9.89
N ASP A 124 0.73 8.45 -10.51
CA ASP A 124 1.26 9.62 -9.80
C ASP A 124 0.23 10.19 -8.79
N ILE A 125 -1.06 10.24 -9.17
CA ILE A 125 -2.14 10.67 -8.27
C ILE A 125 -2.28 9.72 -7.09
N ALA A 126 -2.25 8.42 -7.32
CA ALA A 126 -2.35 7.42 -6.27
C ALA A 126 -1.17 7.50 -5.29
N ALA A 127 0.06 7.62 -5.80
CA ALA A 127 1.25 7.84 -4.99
C ALA A 127 1.20 9.18 -4.22
N GLY A 128 0.66 10.23 -4.86
CA GLY A 128 0.44 11.53 -4.23
C GLY A 128 -0.49 11.46 -3.03
N ALA A 129 -1.54 10.65 -3.08
CA ALA A 129 -2.44 10.44 -1.94
C ALA A 129 -1.72 9.80 -0.74
N VAL A 130 -0.84 8.82 -0.99
CA VAL A 130 0.02 8.23 0.06
C VAL A 130 0.93 9.27 0.66
N LEU A 131 1.58 10.08 -0.18
CA LEU A 131 2.48 11.15 0.29
C LEU A 131 1.75 12.13 1.22
N VAL A 132 0.55 12.57 0.85
CA VAL A 132 -0.26 13.45 1.70
C VAL A 132 -0.55 12.78 3.04
N CYS A 133 -1.03 11.55 3.06
CA CYS A 133 -1.28 10.81 4.30
C CYS A 133 -0.01 10.69 5.16
N ALA A 134 1.14 10.38 4.56
CA ALA A 134 2.41 10.23 5.26
C ALA A 134 2.91 11.56 5.86
N VAL A 135 2.77 12.68 5.15
CA VAL A 135 3.14 14.02 5.64
C VAL A 135 2.29 14.40 6.85
N PHE A 136 0.97 14.25 6.77
CA PHE A 136 0.10 14.53 7.91
C PHE A 136 0.35 13.57 9.08
N ALA A 137 0.65 12.30 8.80
CA ALA A 137 1.03 11.35 9.84
C ALA A 137 2.33 11.76 10.56
N ALA A 138 3.30 12.31 9.85
CA ALA A 138 4.52 12.85 10.44
C ALA A 138 4.22 14.05 11.36
N PHE A 139 3.36 14.98 10.95
CA PHE A 139 2.92 16.09 11.80
C PHE A 139 2.22 15.61 13.06
N VAL A 140 1.28 14.66 12.94
CA VAL A 140 0.60 14.06 14.10
C VAL A 140 1.60 13.35 15.01
N GLY A 141 2.51 12.57 14.44
CA GLY A 141 3.57 11.89 15.19
C GLY A 141 4.44 12.87 15.97
N ILE A 142 4.90 13.96 15.34
CA ILE A 142 5.65 15.01 16.00
C ILE A 142 4.81 15.64 17.13
N ALA A 143 3.58 16.04 16.86
CA ALA A 143 2.73 16.70 17.83
C ALA A 143 2.45 15.84 19.08
N VAL A 144 2.27 14.53 18.90
CA VAL A 144 1.94 13.61 20.00
C VAL A 144 3.19 13.12 20.76
N LEU A 145 4.29 12.85 20.02
CA LEU A 145 5.48 12.22 20.60
C LEU A 145 6.54 13.24 21.06
N TRP A 146 6.36 14.55 20.77
CA TRP A 146 7.32 15.57 21.16
C TRP A 146 7.28 15.83 22.68
N ARG A 147 7.97 14.99 23.43
CA ARG A 147 8.12 15.04 24.88
C ARG A 147 9.60 14.99 25.24
N PRO A 148 10.32 16.12 25.18
CA PRO A 148 11.78 16.14 25.26
C PRO A 148 12.32 15.50 26.53
N GLU A 149 11.68 15.69 27.67
CA GLU A 149 12.09 15.11 28.96
C GLU A 149 11.97 13.57 28.92
N ALA A 150 10.85 13.03 28.45
CA ALA A 150 10.63 11.60 28.34
C ALA A 150 11.54 10.95 27.29
N ILE A 151 11.76 11.64 26.17
CA ILE A 151 12.70 11.19 25.13
C ILE A 151 14.13 11.11 25.69
N LEU A 152 14.57 12.16 26.42
CA LEU A 152 15.89 12.18 27.00
C LEU A 152 16.07 11.07 28.06
N ALA A 153 15.07 10.88 28.93
CA ALA A 153 15.09 9.79 29.92
C ALA A 153 15.18 8.41 29.26
N LEU A 154 14.43 8.20 28.19
CA LEU A 154 14.46 6.97 27.43
C LEU A 154 15.82 6.73 26.77
N LEU A 155 16.41 7.75 26.16
CA LEU A 155 17.75 7.67 25.54
C LEU A 155 18.83 7.36 26.57
N ILE A 156 18.82 8.02 27.74
CA ILE A 156 19.75 7.75 28.83
C ILE A 156 19.59 6.28 29.27
N THR A 157 18.37 5.81 29.46
CA THR A 157 18.10 4.42 29.86
C THR A 157 18.64 3.40 28.86
N ILE A 158 18.48 3.67 27.56
CA ILE A 158 18.99 2.79 26.50
C ILE A 158 20.53 2.76 26.50
N VAL A 159 21.17 3.92 26.63
CA VAL A 159 22.64 4.05 26.54
C VAL A 159 23.33 3.52 27.80
N THR A 160 22.77 3.74 28.98
CA THR A 160 23.37 3.31 30.24
C THR A 160 23.22 1.81 30.50
N ASN A 161 22.21 1.16 29.94
CA ASN A 161 22.00 -0.26 30.08
C ASN A 161 22.52 -1.04 28.86
N PRO A 162 23.57 -1.84 28.96
CA PRO A 162 24.18 -2.54 27.83
C PRO A 162 23.19 -3.51 27.15
N LEU A 163 22.25 -4.09 27.89
CA LEU A 163 21.24 -4.98 27.33
C LEU A 163 20.28 -4.21 26.39
N TYR A 164 19.77 -3.04 26.83
CA TYR A 164 18.87 -2.24 25.99
C TYR A 164 19.59 -1.65 24.78
N LEU A 165 20.87 -1.30 24.93
CA LEU A 165 21.70 -0.84 23.82
C LEU A 165 21.85 -1.92 22.74
N VAL A 166 22.21 -3.15 23.13
CA VAL A 166 22.35 -4.28 22.20
C VAL A 166 21.01 -4.60 21.53
N LEU A 167 19.90 -4.65 22.28
CA LEU A 167 18.57 -4.92 21.73
C LEU A 167 18.13 -3.82 20.76
N SER A 168 18.42 -2.55 21.03
CA SER A 168 18.07 -1.45 20.13
C SER A 168 18.85 -1.52 18.82
N ILE A 169 20.16 -1.79 18.88
CA ILE A 169 21.00 -1.98 17.69
C ILE A 169 20.49 -3.18 16.87
N LEU A 170 20.20 -4.30 17.52
CA LEU A 170 19.68 -5.48 16.84
C LEU A 170 18.34 -5.21 16.16
N SER A 171 17.42 -4.47 16.84
CA SER A 171 16.13 -4.10 16.26
C SER A 171 16.28 -3.21 15.02
N LEU A 172 17.20 -2.25 15.04
CA LEU A 172 17.49 -1.40 13.88
C LEU A 172 18.07 -2.19 12.70
N ILE A 173 18.96 -3.14 12.96
CA ILE A 173 19.49 -4.04 11.94
C ILE A 173 18.38 -4.89 11.34
N LEU A 174 17.50 -5.47 12.15
CA LEU A 174 16.36 -6.26 11.68
C LEU A 174 15.38 -5.40 10.87
N ALA A 175 15.07 -4.18 11.31
CA ALA A 175 14.26 -3.23 10.59
C ALA A 175 14.85 -2.88 9.22
N PHE A 176 16.16 -2.61 9.17
CA PHE A 176 16.87 -2.37 7.92
C PHE A 176 16.76 -3.56 6.96
N PHE A 177 17.01 -4.78 7.42
CA PHE A 177 16.87 -5.97 6.59
C PHE A 177 15.42 -6.19 6.13
N PHE A 178 14.43 -5.97 6.99
CA PHE A 178 13.02 -6.08 6.63
C PHE A 178 12.63 -5.08 5.54
N ILE A 179 13.06 -3.82 5.64
CA ILE A 179 12.75 -2.77 4.66
C ILE A 179 13.39 -3.09 3.31
N PHE A 180 14.67 -3.46 3.29
CA PHE A 180 15.42 -3.57 2.02
C PHE A 180 15.36 -4.95 1.37
N LYS A 181 15.37 -6.04 2.14
CA LYS A 181 15.28 -7.42 1.59
C LYS A 181 13.85 -7.92 1.47
N GLY A 182 12.91 -7.41 2.29
CA GLY A 182 11.58 -7.96 2.39
C GLY A 182 11.54 -9.34 3.09
N PRO A 183 10.35 -9.85 3.43
CA PRO A 183 10.19 -11.11 4.17
C PRO A 183 10.50 -12.38 3.37
N CYS A 184 10.67 -12.26 2.07
CA CYS A 184 11.21 -13.32 1.20
C CYS A 184 12.01 -12.62 0.12
N GLY A 185 13.25 -13.04 -0.12
CA GLY A 185 14.13 -12.52 -1.16
C GLY A 185 13.63 -12.74 -2.60
N VAL A 186 12.35 -12.51 -2.81
CA VAL A 186 11.67 -12.52 -4.12
C VAL A 186 11.83 -11.15 -4.72
N ARG A 187 13.02 -10.89 -5.22
CA ARG A 187 13.15 -10.09 -6.42
C ARG A 187 12.54 -10.93 -7.53
N GLU A 188 11.24 -10.91 -7.64
CA GLU A 188 10.57 -11.59 -8.74
C GLU A 188 11.02 -10.91 -10.03
N LYS A 189 11.61 -11.73 -10.90
CA LYS A 189 12.03 -11.43 -12.25
C LYS A 189 10.80 -11.09 -13.12
N LEU A 190 10.07 -10.02 -12.81
CA LEU A 190 8.94 -9.54 -13.60
C LEU A 190 9.36 -8.52 -14.67
N HIS A 191 10.68 -8.28 -14.84
CA HIS A 191 11.21 -7.42 -15.90
C HIS A 191 12.08 -8.20 -16.90
N LYS A 192 11.67 -9.42 -17.31
CA LYS A 192 12.23 -10.04 -18.51
C LYS A 192 11.15 -10.89 -19.19
N LYS A 193 10.26 -10.24 -19.94
CA LYS A 193 9.80 -10.72 -21.25
C LYS A 193 9.09 -9.58 -21.97
#